data_64c335dcff6f7a09d0f11a95d6402b75
#
_entry.id   64c335dcff6f7a09d0f11a95d6402b75
#
_cell.length_a   1.000
_cell.length_b   1.000
_cell.length_c   1.000
_cell.angle_alpha   90.00
_cell.angle_beta   90.00
_cell.angle_gamma   90.00
#
_symmetry.space_group_name_H-M   'P 1'
#
loop_
_entity.id
_entity.type
_entity.pdbx_description
1 polymer ?
#
loop_
_entity_poly.entity_id
_entity_poly.type
_entity_poly.pdbx_seq_one_letter_code
_entity_poly.pdbx_strand_id
1 'polypeptide(L)'
;MAPPSNRTGLYNSYEALMFNFNTTPRLVIGANRLQFLGRILSDLNVRNPLIVTGPNLVKTDIVIEAQKWSWSEHVFYDLVQDPTTQNVLDCVEYGISKDVDGVIGIGGGSSLDVAKVASVLLKQETSLDNIWGVDNIYSSRLPLVLIPTTAGSGSEVTPVSIITTGNTTKMGIVSHKIIPDAAILDPILTVSCGPQLTAYSAIDAMVHAIESFTSTNPNNNPYSKMLALEACRWLGKSTKTAILEPENIEARANVQYGAMLAGQAFGNSPVAAVHALAYPLGGHYKLPHGLTNTLVLPGVLAYNQEVTDYSPLAAALFPHDEGEIFYYRSDVVEIMCRNIKELADLAGIETQMSYYGISRDDIPMLAEEAMKQARLLVNNPREITQEIAEDIYQKVL
;
A
#
# COMPACT_ATOMS: atom_id res chain seq x y z
N MET A 1 15.28 48.46 -37.33
CA MET A 1 15.84 47.09 -37.14
C MET A 1 14.93 46.37 -36.15
N ALA A 2 14.20 45.40 -36.63
CA ALA A 2 13.36 44.53 -35.79
C ALA A 2 14.24 43.47 -35.10
N PRO A 3 13.96 43.07 -33.85
CA PRO A 3 14.71 42.00 -33.20
C PRO A 3 14.32 40.63 -33.83
N PRO A 4 15.27 39.66 -33.90
CA PRO A 4 15.03 38.38 -34.51
C PRO A 4 14.06 37.54 -33.66
N SER A 5 12.94 37.20 -34.28
CA SER A 5 12.07 36.09 -33.85
C SER A 5 12.81 34.79 -34.14
N ASN A 6 13.11 33.99 -33.12
CA ASN A 6 13.21 32.51 -33.14
C ASN A 6 13.85 31.98 -31.86
N ARG A 7 13.06 31.84 -30.80
CA ARG A 7 13.37 30.98 -29.66
C ARG A 7 12.18 30.08 -29.31
N THR A 8 11.56 29.45 -30.28
CA THR A 8 10.43 28.54 -30.07
C THR A 8 10.76 27.07 -30.30
N GLY A 9 12.03 26.74 -30.62
CA GLY A 9 12.41 25.36 -30.96
C GLY A 9 13.07 24.53 -29.84
N LEU A 10 13.40 25.13 -28.70
CA LEU A 10 14.17 24.44 -27.65
C LEU A 10 13.35 23.98 -26.44
N TYR A 11 12.09 24.36 -26.33
CA TYR A 11 11.25 24.00 -25.18
C TYR A 11 10.42 22.74 -25.35
N ASN A 12 10.15 22.29 -26.59
CA ASN A 12 9.28 21.14 -26.86
C ASN A 12 9.92 19.76 -26.60
N SER A 13 11.21 19.67 -26.31
CA SER A 13 11.87 18.39 -26.03
C SER A 13 12.04 18.05 -24.54
N TYR A 14 11.75 19.00 -23.65
CA TYR A 14 11.88 18.81 -22.20
C TYR A 14 10.56 18.48 -21.47
N GLU A 15 9.40 18.59 -22.11
CA GLU A 15 8.10 18.24 -21.52
C GLU A 15 7.93 16.74 -21.29
N ALA A 16 8.75 15.90 -21.89
CA ALA A 16 8.63 14.43 -21.83
C ALA A 16 9.05 13.80 -20.49
N LEU A 17 9.68 14.53 -19.56
CA LEU A 17 10.20 14.02 -18.29
C LEU A 17 9.80 14.88 -17.07
N MET A 18 8.63 15.50 -17.12
CA MET A 18 8.13 16.26 -15.96
C MET A 18 7.26 15.38 -15.08
N PHE A 19 7.73 15.09 -13.87
CA PHE A 19 6.98 14.36 -12.86
C PHE A 19 7.37 14.81 -11.45
N ASN A 20 6.49 14.56 -10.49
CA ASN A 20 6.78 14.73 -9.07
C ASN A 20 7.07 13.36 -8.46
N PHE A 21 8.08 13.28 -7.59
CA PHE A 21 8.37 12.09 -6.82
C PHE A 21 8.49 12.45 -5.33
N ASN A 22 7.58 11.92 -4.52
CA ASN A 22 7.51 12.18 -3.10
C ASN A 22 7.65 10.86 -2.32
N THR A 23 8.45 10.85 -1.28
CA THR A 23 8.62 9.69 -0.40
C THR A 23 9.10 10.14 0.98
N THR A 24 9.11 9.22 1.93
CA THR A 24 9.64 9.42 3.28
C THR A 24 11.11 9.81 3.23
N PRO A 25 11.48 10.96 3.80
CA PRO A 25 12.84 11.51 3.66
C PRO A 25 13.90 10.72 4.43
N ARG A 26 13.51 9.98 5.49
CA ARG A 26 14.43 9.19 6.31
C ARG A 26 13.93 7.75 6.43
N LEU A 27 14.68 6.82 5.86
CA LEU A 27 14.44 5.38 5.96
C LEU A 27 15.53 4.73 6.82
N VAL A 28 15.13 3.97 7.84
CA VAL A 28 16.02 3.23 8.73
C VAL A 28 15.69 1.75 8.57
N ILE A 29 16.53 1.00 7.85
CA ILE A 29 16.24 -0.35 7.37
C ILE A 29 17.22 -1.36 7.97
N GLY A 30 16.70 -2.50 8.41
CA GLY A 30 17.47 -3.66 8.88
C GLY A 30 17.03 -4.17 10.24
N ALA A 31 17.53 -5.33 10.61
CA ALA A 31 17.21 -5.97 11.89
C ALA A 31 17.65 -5.13 13.10
N ASN A 32 16.82 -5.13 14.15
CA ASN A 32 17.03 -4.37 15.38
C ASN A 32 17.09 -2.85 15.18
N ARG A 33 16.40 -2.31 14.20
CA ARG A 33 16.37 -0.86 13.94
C ARG A 33 15.39 -0.11 14.80
N LEU A 34 14.46 -0.76 15.47
CA LEU A 34 13.54 -0.14 16.41
C LEU A 34 14.27 0.67 17.51
N GLN A 35 15.46 0.25 17.92
CA GLN A 35 16.30 0.96 18.91
C GLN A 35 16.69 2.40 18.50
N PHE A 36 16.60 2.75 17.20
CA PHE A 36 16.88 4.10 16.73
C PHE A 36 15.73 5.07 16.90
N LEU A 37 14.55 4.60 17.35
CA LEU A 37 13.33 5.40 17.48
C LEU A 37 13.56 6.64 18.34
N GLY A 38 14.19 6.50 19.51
CA GLY A 38 14.47 7.62 20.40
C GLY A 38 15.35 8.69 19.78
N ARG A 39 16.37 8.30 19.01
CA ARG A 39 17.21 9.26 18.30
C ARG A 39 16.41 10.01 17.22
N ILE A 40 15.54 9.31 16.48
CA ILE A 40 14.68 9.95 15.46
C ILE A 40 13.75 10.96 16.11
N LEU A 41 13.10 10.61 17.20
CA LEU A 41 12.20 11.52 17.94
C LEU A 41 12.94 12.74 18.47
N SER A 42 14.16 12.55 18.99
CA SER A 42 15.01 13.66 19.46
C SER A 42 15.38 14.60 18.29
N ASP A 43 15.76 14.07 17.13
CA ASP A 43 16.08 14.85 15.93
C ASP A 43 14.85 15.64 15.43
N LEU A 44 13.64 15.13 15.66
CA LEU A 44 12.35 15.76 15.34
C LEU A 44 11.83 16.68 16.46
N ASN A 45 12.55 16.84 17.56
CA ASN A 45 12.17 17.62 18.76
C ASN A 45 10.86 17.13 19.42
N VAL A 46 10.52 15.84 19.29
CA VAL A 46 9.38 15.21 19.96
C VAL A 46 9.76 14.86 21.41
N ARG A 47 8.89 15.19 22.36
CA ARG A 47 9.08 14.92 23.80
C ARG A 47 7.97 14.09 24.43
N ASN A 48 6.78 14.19 23.88
CA ASN A 48 5.57 13.50 24.38
C ASN A 48 4.84 12.79 23.23
N PRO A 49 5.41 11.70 22.67
CA PRO A 49 4.84 11.03 21.51
C PRO A 49 3.62 10.18 21.87
N LEU A 50 2.66 10.08 20.93
CA LEU A 50 1.57 9.12 20.93
C LEU A 50 1.96 7.90 20.09
N ILE A 51 1.85 6.70 20.63
CA ILE A 51 1.91 5.45 19.84
C ILE A 51 0.49 5.09 19.40
N VAL A 52 0.31 4.86 18.09
CA VAL A 52 -0.92 4.37 17.48
C VAL A 52 -0.66 2.95 16.97
N THR A 53 -1.42 1.97 17.48
CA THR A 53 -1.22 0.56 17.18
C THR A 53 -2.55 -0.22 17.18
N GLY A 54 -2.54 -1.48 16.74
CA GLY A 54 -3.72 -2.34 16.81
C GLY A 54 -3.85 -3.11 18.11
N PRO A 55 -5.05 -3.59 18.46
CA PRO A 55 -5.32 -4.31 19.72
C PRO A 55 -4.54 -5.62 19.86
N ASN A 56 -4.16 -6.23 18.75
CA ASN A 56 -3.35 -7.46 18.74
C ASN A 56 -1.87 -7.23 19.05
N LEU A 57 -1.37 -6.01 18.86
CA LEU A 57 0.05 -5.67 19.07
C LEU A 57 0.31 -4.99 20.41
N VAL A 58 -0.66 -4.31 20.99
CA VAL A 58 -0.46 -3.47 22.18
C VAL A 58 0.19 -4.18 23.38
N LYS A 59 -0.01 -5.50 23.51
CA LYS A 59 0.54 -6.32 24.61
C LYS A 59 1.78 -7.12 24.20
N THR A 60 2.28 -6.95 22.98
CA THR A 60 3.46 -7.65 22.49
C THR A 60 4.74 -6.91 22.86
N ASP A 61 5.86 -7.64 22.84
CA ASP A 61 7.18 -7.06 23.05
C ASP A 61 7.51 -5.95 22.08
N ILE A 62 6.89 -5.95 20.89
CA ILE A 62 7.06 -4.91 19.86
C ILE A 62 6.66 -3.53 20.41
N VAL A 63 5.48 -3.42 21.01
CA VAL A 63 4.99 -2.15 21.53
C VAL A 63 5.69 -1.81 22.85
N ILE A 64 5.97 -2.79 23.70
CA ILE A 64 6.73 -2.61 24.95
C ILE A 64 8.11 -2.02 24.66
N GLU A 65 8.85 -2.60 23.72
CA GLU A 65 10.15 -2.06 23.29
C GLU A 65 10.03 -0.69 22.62
N ALA A 66 8.98 -0.48 21.80
CA ALA A 66 8.75 0.84 21.22
C ALA A 66 8.48 1.91 22.29
N GLN A 67 7.71 1.63 23.33
CA GLN A 67 7.51 2.53 24.48
C GLN A 67 8.84 2.83 25.19
N LYS A 68 9.65 1.81 25.44
CA LYS A 68 10.97 1.98 26.04
C LYS A 68 11.89 2.88 25.23
N TRP A 69 11.96 2.69 23.91
CA TRP A 69 12.81 3.49 23.01
C TRP A 69 12.26 4.87 22.70
N SER A 70 10.93 5.07 22.78
CA SER A 70 10.27 6.35 22.55
C SER A 70 9.98 7.12 23.84
N TRP A 71 10.20 6.53 25.01
CA TRP A 71 9.74 7.02 26.32
C TRP A 71 8.25 7.40 26.36
N SER A 72 7.43 6.85 25.43
CA SER A 72 6.02 7.13 25.37
C SER A 72 5.25 6.42 26.49
N GLU A 73 4.40 7.17 27.19
CA GLU A 73 3.42 6.64 28.14
C GLU A 73 2.03 6.53 27.51
N HIS A 74 1.86 7.01 26.27
CA HIS A 74 0.56 7.16 25.61
C HIS A 74 0.44 6.20 24.42
N VAL A 75 -0.46 5.23 24.52
CA VAL A 75 -0.73 4.23 23.48
C VAL A 75 -2.22 4.21 23.18
N PHE A 76 -2.58 4.50 21.94
CA PHE A 76 -3.92 4.32 21.43
C PHE A 76 -3.97 3.02 20.61
N TYR A 77 -4.89 2.13 20.93
CA TYR A 77 -4.97 0.79 20.32
C TYR A 77 -6.41 0.32 20.02
N ASP A 78 -7.40 1.17 20.23
CA ASP A 78 -8.79 0.84 19.91
C ASP A 78 -9.06 1.04 18.41
N LEU A 79 -8.41 0.19 17.62
CA LEU A 79 -8.47 0.17 16.17
C LEU A 79 -9.05 -1.15 15.67
N VAL A 80 -9.85 -1.06 14.62
CA VAL A 80 -10.30 -2.23 13.85
C VAL A 80 -9.47 -2.38 12.58
N GLN A 81 -9.48 -3.58 12.00
CA GLN A 81 -9.06 -3.76 10.62
C GLN A 81 -9.98 -2.92 9.73
N ASP A 82 -9.43 -2.26 8.69
CA ASP A 82 -10.17 -1.27 7.90
C ASP A 82 -10.75 -0.14 8.80
N PRO A 83 -9.89 0.74 9.32
CA PRO A 83 -10.24 1.69 10.36
C PRO A 83 -11.34 2.63 9.92
N THR A 84 -12.22 2.96 10.86
CA THR A 84 -13.36 3.85 10.63
C THR A 84 -13.02 5.31 10.93
N THR A 85 -13.89 6.21 10.46
CA THR A 85 -13.83 7.63 10.87
C THR A 85 -13.83 7.78 12.38
N GLN A 86 -14.59 6.94 13.10
CA GLN A 86 -14.66 7.00 14.56
C GLN A 86 -13.31 6.64 15.21
N ASN A 87 -12.61 5.59 14.71
CA ASN A 87 -11.27 5.26 15.21
C ASN A 87 -10.28 6.42 15.08
N VAL A 88 -10.37 7.18 13.98
CA VAL A 88 -9.53 8.37 13.79
C VAL A 88 -9.88 9.44 14.83
N LEU A 89 -11.16 9.74 15.00
CA LEU A 89 -11.63 10.79 15.93
C LEU A 89 -11.30 10.43 17.39
N ASP A 90 -11.50 9.18 17.80
CA ASP A 90 -11.16 8.68 19.13
C ASP A 90 -9.65 8.77 19.40
N CYS A 91 -8.83 8.45 18.39
CA CYS A 91 -7.38 8.59 18.46
C CYS A 91 -6.96 10.05 18.66
N VAL A 92 -7.60 10.97 17.94
CA VAL A 92 -7.33 12.42 18.05
C VAL A 92 -7.76 12.95 19.40
N GLU A 93 -8.96 12.60 19.88
CA GLU A 93 -9.45 13.00 21.22
C GLU A 93 -8.50 12.51 22.33
N TYR A 94 -8.08 11.24 22.24
CA TYR A 94 -7.10 10.67 23.16
C TYR A 94 -5.79 11.47 23.15
N GLY A 95 -5.23 11.74 21.96
CA GLY A 95 -3.97 12.48 21.81
C GLY A 95 -4.06 13.91 22.34
N ILE A 96 -5.17 14.63 22.10
CA ILE A 96 -5.44 15.96 22.67
C ILE A 96 -5.47 15.90 24.20
N SER A 97 -6.16 14.90 24.77
CA SER A 97 -6.26 14.74 26.24
C SER A 97 -4.91 14.50 26.93
N LYS A 98 -3.88 14.12 26.15
CA LYS A 98 -2.52 13.82 26.62
C LYS A 98 -1.50 14.88 26.23
N ASP A 99 -1.89 15.94 25.52
CA ASP A 99 -1.03 17.02 25.05
C ASP A 99 0.20 16.49 24.27
N VAL A 100 -0.04 15.55 23.33
CA VAL A 100 1.02 14.89 22.58
C VAL A 100 1.63 15.84 21.53
N ASP A 101 2.93 15.73 21.28
CA ASP A 101 3.68 16.59 20.35
C ASP A 101 4.27 15.84 19.14
N GLY A 102 4.02 14.54 19.02
CA GLY A 102 4.42 13.70 17.89
C GLY A 102 3.61 12.42 17.83
N VAL A 103 3.60 11.74 16.70
CA VAL A 103 2.86 10.50 16.46
C VAL A 103 3.79 9.40 15.97
N ILE A 104 3.64 8.22 16.53
CA ILE A 104 4.33 7.00 16.12
C ILE A 104 3.26 5.99 15.70
N GLY A 105 3.21 5.62 14.43
CA GLY A 105 2.36 4.52 13.96
C GLY A 105 3.14 3.21 13.96
N ILE A 106 2.64 2.17 14.68
CA ILE A 106 3.26 0.84 14.72
C ILE A 106 2.20 -0.20 14.38
N GLY A 107 2.41 -0.96 13.32
CA GLY A 107 1.46 -2.00 12.93
C GLY A 107 1.36 -2.25 11.44
N GLY A 108 0.28 -2.86 11.01
CA GLY A 108 -0.10 -2.95 9.60
C GLY A 108 -0.67 -1.64 9.08
N GLY A 109 -1.07 -1.62 7.79
CA GLY A 109 -1.60 -0.43 7.11
C GLY A 109 -2.65 0.34 7.90
N SER A 110 -3.59 -0.35 8.55
CA SER A 110 -4.66 0.28 9.37
C SER A 110 -4.13 1.20 10.47
N SER A 111 -3.13 0.74 11.22
CA SER A 111 -2.52 1.56 12.29
C SER A 111 -1.73 2.73 11.72
N LEU A 112 -1.01 2.51 10.61
CA LEU A 112 -0.22 3.53 9.95
C LEU A 112 -1.12 4.62 9.35
N ASP A 113 -2.23 4.23 8.75
CA ASP A 113 -3.19 5.14 8.12
C ASP A 113 -3.89 6.04 9.16
N VAL A 114 -4.30 5.48 10.31
CA VAL A 114 -4.84 6.28 11.42
C VAL A 114 -3.79 7.24 11.97
N ALA A 115 -2.54 6.77 12.16
CA ALA A 115 -1.45 7.63 12.65
C ALA A 115 -1.18 8.82 11.72
N LYS A 116 -1.22 8.60 10.39
CA LYS A 116 -1.09 9.66 9.39
C LYS A 116 -2.15 10.74 9.55
N VAL A 117 -3.41 10.34 9.59
CA VAL A 117 -4.54 11.29 9.70
C VAL A 117 -4.55 11.97 11.06
N ALA A 118 -4.32 11.21 12.14
CA ALA A 118 -4.23 11.75 13.49
C ALA A 118 -3.11 12.81 13.61
N SER A 119 -1.96 12.62 12.97
CA SER A 119 -0.86 13.60 12.99
C SER A 119 -1.28 14.98 12.46
N VAL A 120 -2.19 15.02 11.48
CA VAL A 120 -2.76 16.26 10.93
C VAL A 120 -3.79 16.86 11.87
N LEU A 121 -4.75 16.06 12.32
CA LEU A 121 -5.89 16.55 13.11
C LEU A 121 -5.48 16.98 14.54
N LEU A 122 -4.42 16.40 15.10
CA LEU A 122 -3.86 16.79 16.40
C LEU A 122 -3.32 18.22 16.44
N LYS A 123 -3.05 18.82 15.28
CA LYS A 123 -2.73 20.26 15.20
C LYS A 123 -3.94 21.16 15.44
N GLN A 124 -5.16 20.62 15.37
CA GLN A 124 -6.42 21.36 15.57
C GLN A 124 -6.61 22.54 14.58
N GLU A 125 -5.93 22.50 13.44
CA GLU A 125 -6.02 23.53 12.39
C GLU A 125 -7.07 23.18 11.32
N THR A 126 -7.54 21.92 11.30
CA THR A 126 -8.52 21.42 10.34
C THR A 126 -9.34 20.29 10.95
N SER A 127 -10.43 19.90 10.29
CA SER A 127 -11.28 18.75 10.65
C SER A 127 -11.17 17.63 9.60
N LEU A 128 -11.59 16.42 9.99
CA LEU A 128 -11.59 15.26 9.10
C LEU A 128 -12.42 15.50 7.83
N ASP A 129 -13.54 16.21 7.94
CA ASP A 129 -14.43 16.48 6.80
C ASP A 129 -13.77 17.34 5.70
N ASN A 130 -12.76 18.12 6.05
CA ASN A 130 -12.10 19.03 5.14
C ASN A 130 -10.92 18.41 4.38
N ILE A 131 -10.47 17.21 4.74
CA ILE A 131 -9.23 16.63 4.22
C ILE A 131 -9.42 15.41 3.30
N TRP A 132 -10.67 15.02 3.02
CA TRP A 132 -10.97 13.92 2.10
C TRP A 132 -10.56 14.21 0.67
N GLY A 133 -10.11 13.17 -0.04
CA GLY A 133 -9.72 13.26 -1.46
C GLY A 133 -8.24 13.58 -1.64
N VAL A 134 -7.91 14.31 -2.70
CA VAL A 134 -6.54 14.55 -3.13
C VAL A 134 -6.14 16.01 -2.85
N ASP A 135 -5.00 16.19 -2.16
CA ASP A 135 -4.36 17.49 -1.86
C ASP A 135 -5.24 18.50 -1.11
N ASN A 136 -6.16 18.02 -0.27
CA ASN A 136 -7.05 18.87 0.54
C ASN A 136 -6.50 19.18 1.95
N ILE A 137 -5.24 18.82 2.26
CA ILE A 137 -4.58 19.16 3.51
C ILE A 137 -3.75 20.43 3.33
N TYR A 138 -4.22 21.54 3.90
CA TYR A 138 -3.52 22.83 3.86
C TYR A 138 -2.79 23.13 5.18
N SER A 139 -3.20 22.49 6.28
CA SER A 139 -2.57 22.63 7.60
C SER A 139 -1.19 21.96 7.68
N SER A 140 -0.48 22.27 8.76
CA SER A 140 0.68 21.49 9.19
C SER A 140 0.23 20.20 9.90
N ARG A 141 1.17 19.32 10.23
CA ARG A 141 0.95 18.14 11.07
C ARG A 141 1.99 18.07 12.20
N LEU A 142 1.72 17.22 13.20
CA LEU A 142 2.74 16.81 14.17
C LEU A 142 3.82 15.95 13.48
N PRO A 143 5.05 15.92 14.00
CA PRO A 143 6.07 14.95 13.58
C PRO A 143 5.52 13.53 13.59
N LEU A 144 5.84 12.76 12.54
CA LEU A 144 5.28 11.42 12.31
C LEU A 144 6.38 10.41 12.00
N VAL A 145 6.43 9.32 12.75
CA VAL A 145 7.30 8.17 12.48
C VAL A 145 6.43 6.94 12.26
N LEU A 146 6.67 6.19 11.20
CA LEU A 146 5.92 4.97 10.89
C LEU A 146 6.81 3.73 10.94
N ILE A 147 6.28 2.66 11.53
CA ILE A 147 6.99 1.41 11.80
C ILE A 147 6.08 0.25 11.38
N PRO A 148 6.20 -0.24 10.14
CA PRO A 148 5.38 -1.34 9.65
C PRO A 148 5.77 -2.66 10.32
N THR A 149 4.75 -3.43 10.73
CA THR A 149 4.92 -4.81 11.23
C THR A 149 4.37 -5.85 10.24
N THR A 150 3.91 -5.41 9.06
CA THR A 150 3.55 -6.23 7.90
C THR A 150 4.34 -5.75 6.69
N ALA A 151 4.52 -6.62 5.70
CA ALA A 151 5.26 -6.30 4.49
C ALA A 151 4.32 -6.32 3.27
N GLY A 152 3.48 -5.28 3.12
CA GLY A 152 2.45 -5.24 2.07
C GLY A 152 2.04 -3.82 1.69
N SER A 153 1.35 -3.11 2.57
CA SER A 153 0.70 -1.84 2.27
C SER A 153 1.62 -0.71 1.80
N GLY A 154 2.91 -0.73 2.17
CA GLY A 154 3.84 0.37 1.88
C GLY A 154 3.39 1.72 2.47
N SER A 155 2.44 1.73 3.43
CA SER A 155 1.87 2.96 3.98
C SER A 155 2.93 3.87 4.60
N GLU A 156 4.03 3.31 5.09
CA GLU A 156 5.15 4.05 5.70
C GLU A 156 5.93 4.93 4.71
N VAL A 157 5.69 4.80 3.40
CA VAL A 157 6.37 5.59 2.36
C VAL A 157 5.42 6.27 1.39
N THR A 158 4.10 6.21 1.65
CA THR A 158 3.09 6.72 0.72
C THR A 158 2.37 7.97 1.24
N PRO A 159 1.85 8.81 0.33
CA PRO A 159 0.99 9.94 0.65
C PRO A 159 -0.48 9.54 0.85
N VAL A 160 -0.79 8.24 1.06
CA VAL A 160 -2.16 7.70 1.03
C VAL A 160 -2.55 7.19 2.41
N SER A 161 -3.76 7.48 2.84
CA SER A 161 -4.45 6.86 3.97
C SER A 161 -5.87 6.48 3.55
N ILE A 162 -6.29 5.26 3.87
CA ILE A 162 -7.62 4.73 3.52
C ILE A 162 -8.42 4.51 4.81
N ILE A 163 -9.55 5.22 4.91
CA ILE A 163 -10.45 5.15 6.07
C ILE A 163 -11.84 4.73 5.60
N THR A 164 -12.49 3.88 6.38
CA THR A 164 -13.85 3.43 6.12
C THR A 164 -14.84 4.49 6.60
N THR A 165 -15.69 4.95 5.68
CA THR A 165 -16.80 5.86 5.95
C THR A 165 -18.13 5.11 5.83
N GLY A 166 -19.10 5.46 6.67
CA GLY A 166 -20.35 4.69 6.74
C GLY A 166 -20.10 3.22 7.11
N ASN A 167 -20.76 2.30 6.42
CA ASN A 167 -20.68 0.87 6.76
C ASN A 167 -19.68 0.08 5.90
N THR A 168 -19.44 0.51 4.66
CA THR A 168 -18.69 -0.29 3.66
C THR A 168 -17.79 0.51 2.74
N THR A 169 -17.95 1.85 2.69
CA THR A 169 -17.26 2.68 1.71
C THR A 169 -15.85 3.03 2.16
N LYS A 170 -14.85 2.67 1.37
CA LYS A 170 -13.46 3.09 1.60
C LYS A 170 -13.19 4.42 0.92
N MET A 171 -12.77 5.41 1.69
CA MET A 171 -12.39 6.73 1.19
C MET A 171 -10.90 7.00 1.43
N GLY A 172 -10.27 7.64 0.44
CA GLY A 172 -8.85 7.99 0.52
C GLY A 172 -8.64 9.45 0.93
N ILE A 173 -7.63 9.64 1.75
CA ILE A 173 -6.97 10.93 1.99
C ILE A 173 -5.60 10.81 1.33
N VAL A 174 -5.33 11.64 0.32
CA VAL A 174 -4.09 11.58 -0.46
C VAL A 174 -3.43 12.95 -0.43
N SER A 175 -2.27 13.05 0.21
CA SER A 175 -1.51 14.29 0.26
C SER A 175 -0.05 14.02 0.65
N HIS A 176 0.88 14.72 0.02
CA HIS A 176 2.28 14.68 0.44
C HIS A 176 2.49 15.12 1.91
N LYS A 177 1.52 15.83 2.49
CA LYS A 177 1.54 16.26 3.90
C LYS A 177 1.47 15.12 4.89
N ILE A 178 0.93 13.94 4.52
CA ILE A 178 0.85 12.77 5.41
C ILE A 178 1.98 11.76 5.19
N ILE A 179 2.93 12.04 4.30
CA ILE A 179 4.17 11.28 4.24
C ILE A 179 4.92 11.48 5.57
N PRO A 180 5.37 10.40 6.25
CA PRO A 180 6.04 10.54 7.55
C PRO A 180 7.43 11.19 7.42
N ASP A 181 7.94 11.74 8.53
CA ASP A 181 9.30 12.29 8.60
C ASP A 181 10.35 11.18 8.59
N ALA A 182 9.99 10.01 9.14
CA ALA A 182 10.85 8.83 9.11
C ALA A 182 10.03 7.54 9.09
N ALA A 183 10.60 6.49 8.51
CA ALA A 183 10.11 5.12 8.65
C ALA A 183 11.22 4.20 9.15
N ILE A 184 10.85 3.28 10.04
CA ILE A 184 11.74 2.21 10.54
C ILE A 184 11.22 0.88 10.00
N LEU A 185 11.99 0.26 9.13
CA LEU A 185 11.72 -1.04 8.56
C LEU A 185 12.62 -2.08 9.24
N ASP A 186 12.07 -2.74 10.25
CA ASP A 186 12.76 -3.78 11.01
C ASP A 186 12.09 -5.13 10.74
N PRO A 187 12.74 -6.05 10.00
CA PRO A 187 12.14 -7.33 9.61
C PRO A 187 11.80 -8.21 10.81
N ILE A 188 12.45 -8.04 11.97
CA ILE A 188 12.12 -8.78 13.18
C ILE A 188 10.68 -8.53 13.62
N LEU A 189 10.17 -7.30 13.40
CA LEU A 189 8.80 -6.94 13.76
C LEU A 189 7.75 -7.64 12.88
N THR A 190 8.14 -8.25 11.76
CA THR A 190 7.25 -8.98 10.85
C THR A 190 7.19 -10.49 11.12
N VAL A 191 8.05 -11.03 11.98
CA VAL A 191 8.16 -12.47 12.26
C VAL A 191 6.86 -13.05 12.81
N SER A 192 6.10 -12.26 13.58
CA SER A 192 4.80 -12.67 14.13
C SER A 192 3.69 -12.81 13.09
N CYS A 193 3.90 -12.39 11.82
CA CYS A 193 2.96 -12.62 10.74
C CYS A 193 2.96 -14.11 10.37
N GLY A 194 1.83 -14.77 10.58
CA GLY A 194 1.65 -16.15 10.11
C GLY A 194 1.68 -16.24 8.59
N PRO A 195 1.75 -17.48 8.04
CA PRO A 195 1.84 -17.72 6.60
C PRO A 195 0.78 -16.98 5.76
N GLN A 196 -0.48 -17.01 6.18
CA GLN A 196 -1.58 -16.34 5.47
C GLN A 196 -1.39 -14.82 5.41
N LEU A 197 -1.11 -14.17 6.55
CA LEU A 197 -0.89 -12.72 6.58
C LEU A 197 0.36 -12.33 5.78
N THR A 198 1.40 -13.15 5.81
CA THR A 198 2.60 -12.96 4.99
C THR A 198 2.27 -13.01 3.50
N ALA A 199 1.48 -14.02 3.06
CA ALA A 199 1.09 -14.16 1.67
C ALA A 199 0.16 -13.03 1.21
N TYR A 200 -0.90 -12.70 1.98
CA TYR A 200 -1.80 -11.59 1.67
C TYR A 200 -1.02 -10.29 1.48
N SER A 201 -0.12 -9.98 2.42
CA SER A 201 0.66 -8.75 2.39
C SER A 201 1.63 -8.73 1.21
N ALA A 202 2.35 -9.82 0.97
CA ALA A 202 3.33 -9.87 -0.12
C ALA A 202 2.66 -9.82 -1.51
N ILE A 203 1.52 -10.51 -1.69
CA ILE A 203 0.77 -10.45 -2.96
C ILE A 203 0.18 -9.04 -3.15
N ASP A 204 -0.31 -8.40 -2.10
CA ASP A 204 -0.74 -6.99 -2.13
C ASP A 204 0.40 -6.07 -2.62
N ALA A 205 1.61 -6.23 -2.08
CA ALA A 205 2.78 -5.49 -2.55
C ALA A 205 3.13 -5.81 -4.03
N MET A 206 2.95 -7.05 -4.48
CA MET A 206 3.12 -7.40 -5.90
C MET A 206 2.09 -6.67 -6.77
N VAL A 207 0.82 -6.60 -6.33
CA VAL A 207 -0.24 -5.86 -7.02
C VAL A 207 0.09 -4.37 -7.07
N HIS A 208 0.56 -3.77 -5.97
CA HIS A 208 1.03 -2.39 -5.94
C HIS A 208 2.10 -2.13 -7.01
N ALA A 209 3.09 -3.01 -7.11
CA ALA A 209 4.17 -2.90 -8.09
C ALA A 209 3.64 -3.06 -9.52
N ILE A 210 2.78 -4.06 -9.78
CA ILE A 210 2.20 -4.33 -11.10
C ILE A 210 1.37 -3.13 -11.56
N GLU A 211 0.43 -2.67 -10.74
CA GLU A 211 -0.45 -1.56 -11.13
C GLU A 211 0.30 -0.24 -11.27
N SER A 212 1.26 0.06 -10.39
CA SER A 212 2.06 1.28 -10.53
C SER A 212 2.93 1.28 -11.78
N PHE A 213 3.47 0.13 -12.19
CA PHE A 213 4.25 0.01 -13.42
C PHE A 213 3.39 0.27 -14.67
N THR A 214 2.16 -0.26 -14.68
CA THR A 214 1.25 -0.23 -15.82
C THR A 214 0.30 0.97 -15.81
N SER A 215 0.27 1.75 -14.74
CA SER A 215 -0.63 2.91 -14.55
C SER A 215 -0.53 3.91 -15.69
N THR A 216 -1.68 4.40 -16.16
CA THR A 216 -1.77 5.48 -17.16
C THR A 216 -1.89 6.87 -16.53
N ASN A 217 -1.67 6.96 -15.21
CA ASN A 217 -1.67 8.24 -14.52
C ASN A 217 -0.64 9.20 -15.13
N PRO A 218 -0.96 10.49 -15.31
CA PRO A 218 0.00 11.48 -15.85
C PRO A 218 1.32 11.58 -15.07
N ASN A 219 1.34 11.21 -13.79
CA ASN A 219 2.57 11.18 -12.98
C ASN A 219 3.31 9.83 -13.05
N ASN A 220 2.83 8.84 -13.86
CA ASN A 220 3.60 7.62 -14.12
C ASN A 220 4.94 8.02 -14.77
N ASN A 221 6.03 7.53 -14.25
CA ASN A 221 7.37 8.00 -14.62
C ASN A 221 8.39 6.87 -14.58
N PRO A 222 9.56 7.05 -15.25
CA PRO A 222 10.61 6.02 -15.28
C PRO A 222 11.12 5.62 -13.89
N TYR A 223 11.11 6.55 -12.91
CA TYR A 223 11.58 6.27 -11.56
C TYR A 223 10.63 5.34 -10.82
N SER A 224 9.32 5.62 -10.88
CA SER A 224 8.28 4.71 -10.32
C SER A 224 8.31 3.34 -10.98
N LYS A 225 8.48 3.27 -12.32
CA LYS A 225 8.61 1.99 -13.04
C LYS A 225 9.85 1.19 -12.62
N MET A 226 10.99 1.86 -12.43
CA MET A 226 12.21 1.23 -11.93
C MET A 226 12.01 0.63 -10.53
N LEU A 227 11.38 1.39 -9.62
CA LEU A 227 11.09 0.92 -8.26
C LEU A 227 10.10 -0.25 -8.27
N ALA A 228 9.07 -0.21 -9.12
CA ALA A 228 8.11 -1.29 -9.28
C ALA A 228 8.78 -2.60 -9.75
N LEU A 229 9.66 -2.53 -10.75
CA LEU A 229 10.42 -3.71 -11.21
C LEU A 229 11.36 -4.25 -10.12
N GLU A 230 12.03 -3.36 -9.40
CA GLU A 230 12.92 -3.78 -8.32
C GLU A 230 12.13 -4.38 -7.15
N ALA A 231 10.95 -3.82 -6.81
CA ALA A 231 10.02 -4.41 -5.85
C ALA A 231 9.65 -5.85 -6.25
N CYS A 232 9.30 -6.05 -7.52
CA CYS A 232 8.98 -7.37 -8.06
C CYS A 232 10.13 -8.38 -7.86
N ARG A 233 11.40 -7.97 -8.10
CA ARG A 233 12.57 -8.86 -7.90
C ARG A 233 12.73 -9.30 -6.44
N TRP A 234 12.62 -8.35 -5.49
CA TRP A 234 12.75 -8.66 -4.07
C TRP A 234 11.61 -9.53 -3.56
N LEU A 235 10.36 -9.22 -3.95
CA LEU A 235 9.18 -9.98 -3.60
C LEU A 235 9.23 -11.39 -4.20
N GLY A 236 9.49 -11.50 -5.50
CA GLY A 236 9.58 -12.80 -6.18
C GLY A 236 10.64 -13.72 -5.57
N LYS A 237 11.82 -13.16 -5.25
CA LYS A 237 12.94 -13.89 -4.67
C LYS A 237 12.62 -14.55 -3.33
N SER A 238 11.81 -13.91 -2.47
CA SER A 238 11.78 -14.26 -1.06
C SER A 238 10.40 -14.53 -0.46
N THR A 239 9.29 -14.25 -1.18
CA THR A 239 7.95 -14.44 -0.63
C THR A 239 7.68 -15.92 -0.28
N LYS A 240 8.04 -16.84 -1.15
CA LYS A 240 7.89 -18.30 -0.89
C LYS A 240 8.61 -18.71 0.39
N THR A 241 9.85 -18.29 0.55
CA THR A 241 10.65 -18.60 1.76
C THR A 241 10.03 -17.94 3.00
N ALA A 242 9.60 -16.68 2.91
CA ALA A 242 8.99 -15.98 4.05
C ALA A 242 7.65 -16.62 4.50
N ILE A 243 6.90 -17.27 3.58
CA ILE A 243 5.67 -18.02 3.90
C ILE A 243 6.02 -19.33 4.61
N LEU A 244 6.98 -20.09 4.08
CA LEU A 244 7.33 -21.43 4.56
C LEU A 244 8.22 -21.41 5.81
N GLU A 245 9.06 -20.39 5.94
CA GLU A 245 10.03 -20.20 7.01
C GLU A 245 9.78 -18.83 7.69
N PRO A 246 8.74 -18.69 8.52
CA PRO A 246 8.36 -17.39 9.09
C PRO A 246 9.46 -16.70 9.91
N GLU A 247 10.40 -17.44 10.46
CA GLU A 247 11.53 -16.94 11.26
C GLU A 247 12.77 -16.60 10.41
N ASN A 248 12.75 -16.82 9.12
CA ASN A 248 13.86 -16.48 8.21
C ASN A 248 13.95 -14.97 8.04
N ILE A 249 14.81 -14.33 8.84
CA ILE A 249 14.95 -12.86 8.89
C ILE A 249 15.42 -12.29 7.55
N GLU A 250 16.24 -13.01 6.78
CA GLU A 250 16.66 -12.54 5.46
C GLU A 250 15.47 -12.49 4.50
N ALA A 251 14.65 -13.54 4.45
CA ALA A 251 13.46 -13.57 3.62
C ALA A 251 12.45 -12.47 4.05
N ARG A 252 12.24 -12.28 5.35
CA ARG A 252 11.41 -11.18 5.90
C ARG A 252 11.94 -9.81 5.48
N ALA A 253 13.26 -9.58 5.59
CA ALA A 253 13.88 -8.32 5.19
C ALA A 253 13.70 -8.05 3.70
N ASN A 254 13.88 -9.05 2.86
CA ASN A 254 13.72 -8.94 1.42
C ASN A 254 12.27 -8.60 1.02
N VAL A 255 11.28 -9.29 1.63
CA VAL A 255 9.85 -9.03 1.38
C VAL A 255 9.46 -7.65 1.89
N GLN A 256 9.91 -7.23 3.09
CA GLN A 256 9.66 -5.90 3.62
C GLN A 256 10.27 -4.80 2.75
N TYR A 257 11.48 -5.02 2.27
CA TYR A 257 12.15 -4.08 1.36
C TYR A 257 11.42 -3.98 0.02
N GLY A 258 11.00 -5.11 -0.56
CA GLY A 258 10.19 -5.14 -1.79
C GLY A 258 8.85 -4.41 -1.61
N ALA A 259 8.15 -4.63 -0.49
CA ALA A 259 6.91 -3.93 -0.18
C ALA A 259 7.09 -2.41 -0.05
N MET A 260 8.18 -1.96 0.59
CA MET A 260 8.53 -0.53 0.66
C MET A 260 8.77 0.05 -0.74
N LEU A 261 9.53 -0.63 -1.61
CA LEU A 261 9.77 -0.16 -2.97
C LEU A 261 8.47 -0.08 -3.78
N ALA A 262 7.58 -1.07 -3.63
CA ALA A 262 6.24 -1.04 -4.22
C ALA A 262 5.43 0.17 -3.69
N GLY A 263 5.51 0.45 -2.39
CA GLY A 263 4.92 1.62 -1.75
C GLY A 263 5.41 2.93 -2.37
N GLN A 264 6.73 3.09 -2.53
CA GLN A 264 7.30 4.26 -3.19
C GLN A 264 6.87 4.39 -4.66
N ALA A 265 6.74 3.26 -5.36
CA ALA A 265 6.28 3.24 -6.75
C ALA A 265 4.82 3.71 -6.85
N PHE A 266 3.88 3.07 -6.13
CA PHE A 266 2.47 3.41 -6.25
C PHE A 266 2.09 4.74 -5.57
N GLY A 267 2.84 5.18 -4.58
CA GLY A 267 2.67 6.50 -4.00
C GLY A 267 2.90 7.65 -4.99
N ASN A 268 3.60 7.37 -6.09
CA ASN A 268 3.92 8.32 -7.15
C ASN A 268 3.31 7.95 -8.51
N SER A 269 2.82 6.72 -8.67
CA SER A 269 2.13 6.21 -9.85
C SER A 269 0.98 5.33 -9.39
N PRO A 270 -0.21 5.91 -9.17
CA PRO A 270 -1.30 5.28 -8.42
C PRO A 270 -1.78 3.95 -8.99
N VAL A 271 -2.26 3.09 -8.09
CA VAL A 271 -2.93 1.82 -8.39
C VAL A 271 -4.24 2.01 -9.17
N ALA A 272 -4.80 0.93 -9.70
CA ALA A 272 -5.82 0.96 -10.73
C ALA A 272 -7.00 -0.03 -10.48
N ALA A 273 -7.34 -0.85 -11.48
CA ALA A 273 -8.55 -1.67 -11.50
C ALA A 273 -8.53 -2.82 -10.48
N VAL A 274 -7.38 -3.43 -10.18
CA VAL A 274 -7.33 -4.50 -9.16
C VAL A 274 -7.83 -3.97 -7.83
N HIS A 275 -7.29 -2.84 -7.37
CA HIS A 275 -7.73 -2.20 -6.14
C HIS A 275 -9.18 -1.72 -6.20
N ALA A 276 -9.61 -1.17 -7.34
CA ALA A 276 -10.99 -0.70 -7.51
C ALA A 276 -12.01 -1.84 -7.36
N LEU A 277 -11.72 -3.00 -7.95
CA LEU A 277 -12.58 -4.18 -7.88
C LEU A 277 -12.43 -4.93 -6.53
N ALA A 278 -11.29 -4.82 -5.86
CA ALA A 278 -11.06 -5.44 -4.56
C ALA A 278 -11.84 -4.75 -3.41
N TYR A 279 -12.03 -3.44 -3.46
CA TYR A 279 -12.66 -2.68 -2.37
C TYR A 279 -14.08 -3.13 -2.02
N PRO A 280 -15.00 -3.40 -2.97
CA PRO A 280 -16.33 -3.93 -2.65
C PRO A 280 -16.30 -5.26 -1.91
N LEU A 281 -15.37 -6.15 -2.26
CA LEU A 281 -15.19 -7.45 -1.58
C LEU A 281 -14.80 -7.26 -0.10
N GLY A 282 -13.84 -6.37 0.16
CA GLY A 282 -13.47 -6.01 1.53
C GLY A 282 -14.61 -5.34 2.30
N GLY A 283 -15.35 -4.44 1.66
CA GLY A 283 -16.47 -3.71 2.29
C GLY A 283 -17.64 -4.60 2.67
N HIS A 284 -18.12 -5.43 1.76
CA HIS A 284 -19.32 -6.24 1.94
C HIS A 284 -19.06 -7.57 2.64
N TYR A 285 -17.96 -8.25 2.31
CA TYR A 285 -17.65 -9.60 2.83
C TYR A 285 -16.61 -9.59 3.96
N LYS A 286 -16.07 -8.42 4.32
CA LYS A 286 -15.06 -8.26 5.37
C LYS A 286 -13.79 -9.10 5.15
N LEU A 287 -13.47 -9.34 3.88
CA LEU A 287 -12.26 -10.07 3.50
C LEU A 287 -11.02 -9.18 3.66
N PRO A 288 -9.88 -9.76 4.07
CA PRO A 288 -8.61 -9.03 4.14
C PRO A 288 -8.23 -8.41 2.80
N HIS A 289 -7.69 -7.19 2.82
CA HIS A 289 -7.40 -6.43 1.60
C HIS A 289 -6.48 -7.16 0.61
N GLY A 290 -5.37 -7.73 1.08
CA GLY A 290 -4.48 -8.50 0.21
C GLY A 290 -5.14 -9.77 -0.37
N LEU A 291 -6.09 -10.39 0.36
CA LEU A 291 -6.90 -11.46 -0.20
C LEU A 291 -7.80 -10.96 -1.33
N THR A 292 -8.51 -9.85 -1.13
CA THR A 292 -9.41 -9.32 -2.17
C THR A 292 -8.66 -8.93 -3.44
N ASN A 293 -7.45 -8.38 -3.31
CA ASN A 293 -6.55 -8.13 -4.45
C ASN A 293 -6.13 -9.44 -5.13
N THR A 294 -5.79 -10.48 -4.35
CA THR A 294 -5.44 -11.81 -4.89
C THR A 294 -6.57 -12.41 -5.72
N LEU A 295 -7.82 -12.27 -5.26
CA LEU A 295 -8.99 -12.84 -5.92
C LEU A 295 -9.27 -12.21 -7.30
N VAL A 296 -9.14 -10.88 -7.43
CA VAL A 296 -9.51 -10.18 -8.66
C VAL A 296 -8.35 -9.99 -9.64
N LEU A 297 -7.10 -10.09 -9.17
CA LEU A 297 -5.91 -9.88 -9.98
C LEU A 297 -5.89 -10.68 -11.30
N PRO A 298 -6.18 -12.01 -11.32
CA PRO A 298 -6.13 -12.79 -12.55
C PRO A 298 -7.07 -12.27 -13.65
N GLY A 299 -8.28 -11.86 -13.27
CA GLY A 299 -9.27 -11.33 -14.20
C GLY A 299 -8.84 -9.98 -14.80
N VAL A 300 -8.24 -9.11 -13.97
CA VAL A 300 -7.75 -7.80 -14.44
C VAL A 300 -6.51 -7.94 -15.33
N LEU A 301 -5.56 -8.81 -14.99
CA LEU A 301 -4.40 -9.09 -15.85
C LEU A 301 -4.82 -9.64 -17.22
N ALA A 302 -5.74 -10.61 -17.22
CA ALA A 302 -6.30 -11.20 -18.43
C ALA A 302 -7.01 -10.16 -19.31
N TYR A 303 -7.68 -9.19 -18.71
CA TYR A 303 -8.32 -8.10 -19.46
C TYR A 303 -7.31 -7.12 -20.03
N ASN A 304 -6.31 -6.73 -19.26
CA ASN A 304 -5.34 -5.69 -19.65
C ASN A 304 -4.24 -6.19 -20.61
N GLN A 305 -4.00 -7.51 -20.72
CA GLN A 305 -2.90 -8.07 -21.53
C GLN A 305 -2.95 -7.71 -23.02
N GLU A 306 -4.12 -7.35 -23.54
CA GLU A 306 -4.27 -6.93 -24.95
C GLU A 306 -3.54 -5.62 -25.26
N VAL A 307 -3.35 -4.76 -24.24
CA VAL A 307 -2.73 -3.43 -24.37
C VAL A 307 -1.47 -3.27 -23.53
N THR A 308 -1.17 -4.23 -22.65
CA THR A 308 -0.08 -4.13 -21.67
C THR A 308 0.89 -5.29 -21.82
N ASP A 309 2.19 -5.00 -21.89
CA ASP A 309 3.26 -5.99 -21.84
C ASP A 309 3.68 -6.25 -20.38
N TYR A 310 3.30 -7.41 -19.87
CA TYR A 310 3.65 -7.85 -18.51
C TYR A 310 4.99 -8.62 -18.45
N SER A 311 5.68 -8.87 -19.58
CA SER A 311 6.91 -9.66 -19.62
C SER A 311 8.01 -9.15 -18.66
N PRO A 312 8.27 -7.83 -18.55
CA PRO A 312 9.27 -7.34 -17.61
C PRO A 312 8.93 -7.62 -16.14
N LEU A 313 7.63 -7.53 -15.79
CA LEU A 313 7.14 -7.81 -14.43
C LEU A 313 7.19 -9.30 -14.11
N ALA A 314 6.78 -10.16 -15.05
CA ALA A 314 6.84 -11.60 -14.90
C ALA A 314 8.28 -12.08 -14.70
N ALA A 315 9.21 -11.60 -15.52
CA ALA A 315 10.64 -11.94 -15.41
C ALA A 315 11.25 -11.45 -14.08
N ALA A 316 10.76 -10.34 -13.53
CA ALA A 316 11.21 -9.81 -12.26
C ALA A 316 10.64 -10.61 -11.07
N LEU A 317 9.33 -10.96 -11.09
CA LEU A 317 8.65 -11.69 -10.03
C LEU A 317 9.04 -13.18 -9.98
N PHE A 318 9.20 -13.79 -11.15
CA PHE A 318 9.34 -15.24 -11.28
C PHE A 318 10.50 -15.57 -12.22
N PRO A 319 11.76 -15.26 -11.81
CA PRO A 319 12.93 -15.60 -12.62
C PRO A 319 13.04 -17.11 -12.73
N HIS A 320 13.15 -17.64 -13.95
CA HIS A 320 13.43 -19.04 -14.18
C HIS A 320 14.91 -19.35 -13.93
N ASP A 321 15.21 -20.49 -13.30
CA ASP A 321 16.56 -20.92 -12.95
C ASP A 321 17.48 -21.18 -14.16
N GLU A 322 16.94 -21.27 -15.40
CA GLU A 322 17.69 -21.60 -16.61
C GLU A 322 17.48 -20.63 -17.79
N GLY A 323 17.17 -19.38 -17.54
CA GLY A 323 17.20 -18.36 -18.59
C GLY A 323 16.16 -18.54 -19.72
N GLU A 324 15.04 -19.20 -19.45
CA GLU A 324 13.91 -19.19 -20.36
C GLU A 324 13.40 -17.76 -20.48
N ILE A 325 13.61 -17.19 -21.63
CA ILE A 325 13.09 -15.88 -21.97
C ILE A 325 11.60 -16.06 -22.23
N PHE A 326 10.75 -15.22 -21.62
CA PHE A 326 9.33 -15.15 -21.94
C PHE A 326 9.14 -14.69 -23.38
N TYR A 327 9.18 -15.63 -24.32
CA TYR A 327 9.11 -15.32 -25.76
C TYR A 327 7.69 -15.07 -26.26
N TYR A 328 6.67 -15.51 -25.53
CA TYR A 328 5.29 -15.43 -26.00
C TYR A 328 4.44 -14.60 -25.05
N ARG A 329 4.00 -13.46 -25.55
CA ARG A 329 3.13 -12.51 -24.83
C ARG A 329 1.83 -13.14 -24.33
N SER A 330 1.33 -14.19 -25.01
CA SER A 330 0.10 -14.91 -24.68
C SER A 330 0.16 -15.69 -23.35
N ASP A 331 1.34 -16.15 -22.94
CA ASP A 331 1.49 -17.07 -21.81
C ASP A 331 1.96 -16.37 -20.53
N VAL A 332 2.42 -15.12 -20.65
CA VAL A 332 2.99 -14.35 -19.51
C VAL A 332 1.99 -14.18 -18.38
N VAL A 333 0.75 -13.79 -18.70
CA VAL A 333 -0.30 -13.58 -17.67
C VAL A 333 -0.69 -14.90 -17.02
N GLU A 334 -0.79 -15.99 -17.80
CA GLU A 334 -1.09 -17.32 -17.25
C GLU A 334 0.01 -17.76 -16.26
N ILE A 335 1.27 -17.57 -16.62
CA ILE A 335 2.43 -17.87 -15.75
C ILE A 335 2.37 -17.03 -14.47
N MET A 336 2.13 -15.73 -14.59
CA MET A 336 1.99 -14.86 -13.41
C MET A 336 0.88 -15.32 -12.48
N CYS A 337 -0.32 -15.59 -13.02
CA CYS A 337 -1.48 -16.04 -12.24
C CYS A 337 -1.21 -17.38 -11.56
N ARG A 338 -0.60 -18.34 -12.26
CA ARG A 338 -0.24 -19.65 -11.71
C ARG A 338 0.73 -19.53 -10.55
N ASN A 339 1.79 -18.73 -10.69
CA ASN A 339 2.79 -18.57 -9.62
C ASN A 339 2.23 -17.81 -8.41
N ILE A 340 1.38 -16.80 -8.63
CA ILE A 340 0.70 -16.10 -7.53
C ILE A 340 -0.27 -17.04 -6.81
N LYS A 341 -1.00 -17.87 -7.55
CA LYS A 341 -1.85 -18.92 -6.97
C LYS A 341 -1.02 -19.93 -6.15
N GLU A 342 0.15 -20.34 -6.63
CA GLU A 342 1.04 -21.22 -5.84
C GLU A 342 1.43 -20.59 -4.50
N LEU A 343 1.74 -19.30 -4.47
CA LEU A 343 2.03 -18.59 -3.21
C LEU A 343 0.82 -18.58 -2.26
N ALA A 344 -0.38 -18.39 -2.79
CA ALA A 344 -1.61 -18.44 -2.02
C ALA A 344 -1.88 -19.87 -1.48
N ASP A 345 -1.74 -20.89 -2.32
CA ASP A 345 -1.92 -22.31 -1.95
C ASP A 345 -0.95 -22.73 -0.84
N LEU A 346 0.34 -22.31 -0.91
CA LEU A 346 1.35 -22.58 0.12
C LEU A 346 0.97 -21.99 1.49
N ALA A 347 0.23 -20.90 1.50
CA ALA A 347 -0.29 -20.30 2.73
C ALA A 347 -1.67 -20.83 3.16
N GLY A 348 -2.23 -21.78 2.43
CA GLY A 348 -3.58 -22.31 2.68
C GLY A 348 -4.69 -21.31 2.39
N ILE A 349 -4.51 -20.48 1.36
CA ILE A 349 -5.48 -19.46 0.94
C ILE A 349 -6.25 -19.98 -0.26
N GLU A 350 -7.58 -20.01 -0.15
CA GLU A 350 -8.47 -20.29 -1.28
C GLU A 350 -8.55 -19.05 -2.20
N THR A 351 -8.51 -19.27 -3.52
CA THR A 351 -8.48 -18.20 -4.52
C THR A 351 -9.74 -18.13 -5.38
N GLN A 352 -10.81 -18.85 -5.01
CA GLN A 352 -12.12 -18.73 -5.64
C GLN A 352 -13.04 -17.88 -4.78
N MET A 353 -13.69 -16.89 -5.37
CA MET A 353 -14.59 -15.97 -4.64
C MET A 353 -15.78 -16.70 -4.04
N SER A 354 -16.29 -17.75 -4.73
CA SER A 354 -17.41 -18.56 -4.26
C SER A 354 -17.16 -19.26 -2.92
N TYR A 355 -15.90 -19.58 -2.60
CA TYR A 355 -15.52 -20.14 -1.29
C TYR A 355 -15.85 -19.18 -0.13
N TYR A 356 -15.82 -17.89 -0.38
CA TYR A 356 -16.11 -16.84 0.60
C TYR A 356 -17.58 -16.41 0.62
N GLY A 357 -18.46 -17.21 0.00
CA GLY A 357 -19.90 -16.98 -0.04
C GLY A 357 -20.34 -15.94 -1.07
N ILE A 358 -19.46 -15.53 -1.97
CA ILE A 358 -19.78 -14.64 -3.07
C ILE A 358 -20.43 -15.44 -4.19
N SER A 359 -21.57 -14.99 -4.71
CA SER A 359 -22.34 -15.66 -5.74
C SER A 359 -22.48 -14.82 -7.01
N ARG A 360 -23.01 -15.41 -8.06
CA ARG A 360 -23.32 -14.68 -9.29
C ARG A 360 -24.31 -13.52 -9.08
N ASP A 361 -25.24 -13.68 -8.13
CA ASP A 361 -26.26 -12.67 -7.85
C ASP A 361 -25.67 -11.40 -7.21
N ASP A 362 -24.47 -11.51 -6.63
CA ASP A 362 -23.77 -10.37 -6.01
C ASP A 362 -22.99 -9.52 -7.02
N ILE A 363 -22.66 -10.09 -8.19
CA ILE A 363 -21.78 -9.46 -9.18
C ILE A 363 -22.25 -8.09 -9.64
N PRO A 364 -23.54 -7.84 -9.96
CA PRO A 364 -23.99 -6.52 -10.38
C PRO A 364 -23.77 -5.45 -9.31
N MET A 365 -24.04 -5.78 -8.05
CA MET A 365 -23.80 -4.88 -6.92
C MET A 365 -22.32 -4.60 -6.73
N LEU A 366 -21.46 -5.63 -6.79
CA LEU A 366 -20.01 -5.47 -6.67
C LEU A 366 -19.44 -4.59 -7.78
N ALA A 367 -19.90 -4.78 -9.02
CA ALA A 367 -19.49 -3.97 -10.16
C ALA A 367 -19.93 -2.50 -10.00
N GLU A 368 -21.19 -2.25 -9.60
CA GLU A 368 -21.68 -0.88 -9.33
C GLU A 368 -20.84 -0.19 -8.24
N GLU A 369 -20.51 -0.88 -7.15
CA GLU A 369 -19.67 -0.33 -6.08
C GLU A 369 -18.23 -0.07 -6.55
N ALA A 370 -17.67 -0.95 -7.39
CA ALA A 370 -16.35 -0.76 -7.98
C ALA A 370 -16.29 0.50 -8.88
N MET A 371 -17.36 0.79 -9.64
CA MET A 371 -17.43 1.99 -10.48
C MET A 371 -17.37 3.30 -9.68
N LYS A 372 -17.70 3.29 -8.40
CA LYS A 372 -17.55 4.45 -7.51
C LYS A 372 -16.08 4.80 -7.24
N GLN A 373 -15.15 3.88 -7.54
CA GLN A 373 -13.70 4.08 -7.39
C GLN A 373 -13.08 4.76 -8.63
N ALA A 374 -13.73 5.78 -9.18
CA ALA A 374 -13.28 6.48 -10.38
C ALA A 374 -11.82 6.96 -10.30
N ARG A 375 -11.37 7.37 -9.10
CA ARG A 375 -9.99 7.79 -8.82
C ARG A 375 -8.96 6.70 -9.14
N LEU A 376 -9.32 5.43 -8.98
CA LEU A 376 -8.48 4.28 -9.27
C LEU A 376 -8.64 3.81 -10.72
N LEU A 377 -9.86 3.69 -11.17
CA LEU A 377 -10.18 3.17 -12.50
C LEU A 377 -9.55 3.99 -13.64
N VAL A 378 -9.45 5.31 -13.47
CA VAL A 378 -8.84 6.21 -14.46
C VAL A 378 -7.36 5.90 -14.73
N ASN A 379 -6.69 5.20 -13.83
CA ASN A 379 -5.28 4.84 -13.96
C ASN A 379 -5.07 3.50 -14.69
N ASN A 380 -6.15 2.75 -14.97
CA ASN A 380 -6.03 1.44 -15.60
C ASN A 380 -5.62 1.58 -17.08
N PRO A 381 -4.73 0.73 -17.62
CA PRO A 381 -4.30 0.77 -19.01
C PRO A 381 -5.44 0.70 -20.02
N ARG A 382 -6.55 0.06 -19.63
CA ARG A 382 -7.74 -0.12 -20.46
C ARG A 382 -8.97 0.30 -19.67
N GLU A 383 -9.90 0.99 -20.33
CA GLU A 383 -11.14 1.45 -19.69
C GLU A 383 -11.91 0.27 -19.08
N ILE A 384 -12.41 0.46 -17.87
CA ILE A 384 -13.29 -0.48 -17.17
C ILE A 384 -14.69 0.13 -17.11
N THR A 385 -15.65 -0.49 -17.81
CA THR A 385 -17.08 -0.20 -17.66
C THR A 385 -17.70 -1.15 -16.62
N GLN A 386 -18.96 -0.91 -16.24
CA GLN A 386 -19.65 -1.80 -15.32
C GLN A 386 -19.78 -3.22 -15.89
N GLU A 387 -20.10 -3.37 -17.19
CA GLU A 387 -20.21 -4.66 -17.86
C GLU A 387 -18.86 -5.41 -17.87
N ILE A 388 -17.76 -4.68 -18.03
CA ILE A 388 -16.41 -5.26 -17.97
C ILE A 388 -16.07 -5.69 -16.55
N ALA A 389 -16.44 -4.90 -15.55
CA ALA A 389 -16.25 -5.27 -14.15
C ALA A 389 -17.04 -6.53 -13.78
N GLU A 390 -18.28 -6.63 -14.25
CA GLU A 390 -19.11 -7.85 -14.10
C GLU A 390 -18.46 -9.08 -14.76
N ASP A 391 -17.94 -8.92 -16.01
CA ASP A 391 -17.25 -10.01 -16.74
C ASP A 391 -15.95 -10.45 -16.00
N ILE A 392 -15.19 -9.50 -15.46
CA ILE A 392 -14.00 -9.79 -14.65
C ILE A 392 -14.39 -10.59 -13.41
N TYR A 393 -15.40 -10.15 -12.65
CA TYR A 393 -15.87 -10.90 -11.47
C TYR A 393 -16.38 -12.30 -11.81
N GLN A 394 -17.10 -12.45 -12.92
CA GLN A 394 -17.58 -13.77 -13.37
C GLN A 394 -16.45 -14.74 -13.66
N LYS A 395 -15.33 -14.26 -14.22
CA LYS A 395 -14.17 -15.10 -14.58
C LYS A 395 -13.38 -15.57 -13.36
N VAL A 396 -13.48 -14.87 -12.24
CA VAL A 396 -12.74 -15.20 -11.00
C VAL A 396 -13.66 -15.75 -9.89
N LEU A 397 -14.97 -15.90 -10.14
CA LEU A 397 -15.95 -16.47 -9.23
C LEU A 397 -15.71 -17.97 -9.04
#